data_22969f53aafe67e9dece2ee4117575e4
#
_entry.id   22969f53aafe67e9dece2ee4117575e4
#
_cell.length_a   1.000
_cell.length_b   1.000
_cell.length_c   1.000
_cell.angle_alpha   90.00
_cell.angle_beta   90.00
_cell.angle_gamma   90.00
#
_symmetry.space_group_name_H-M   'P 1'
#
loop_
_entity.id
_entity.type
_entity.pdbx_description
1 polymer ?
#
loop_
_entity_poly.entity_id
_entity_poly.type
_entity_poly.pdbx_seq_one_letter_code
_entity_poly.pdbx_strand_id
1 'polypeptide(L)'
;MNPIEQQFFTDLEKKLWTAADKLRSSLDASVYKHVVLGLIFLKYVSDAFEERQNELRAQFQNPEHDYYMDPAEYGGAGTPEYEENIAAELEVRDYYTEKNVFWVPLEARWLTLRDCAQIPPGDALPWNAQGKDTPEKMRTVGWLIDNAMEAVERENPKLKNVLNKDFARTQIDSHKLADLIAHFSDTNFSQPTFGGQVLSLKSKDILGHVYEYFLGQFALAEGKKGGQYYTPKSIVTLIVEMLQPFKGRVYDPAMGSGGFFVQSEEFIAEHGGAVVKGKTGQISVYGQESNPTTWKLAAMNMAIRGLDFNFGGQPGDTLQNDLHPDLRADYVMANPPFNMKEWWSAKLESDPRWIAGTPPQGNANFAWLQHMLYHLAPTGSM
;
A
#
# COMPACT_ATOMS: atom_id res chain seq x y z
N MET A 1 0.25 -18.83 -11.15
CA MET A 1 1.57 -18.28 -11.57
C MET A 1 2.32 -19.36 -12.35
N ASN A 2 2.81 -19.06 -13.55
CA ASN A 2 3.57 -20.01 -14.36
C ASN A 2 5.06 -20.04 -13.93
N PRO A 3 5.87 -21.07 -14.35
CA PRO A 3 7.27 -21.19 -13.93
C PRO A 3 8.17 -20.00 -14.32
N ILE A 4 7.88 -19.32 -15.42
CA ILE A 4 8.65 -18.15 -15.90
C ILE A 4 8.36 -16.95 -14.99
N GLU A 5 7.11 -16.72 -14.65
CA GLU A 5 6.70 -15.69 -13.70
C GLU A 5 7.32 -15.93 -12.30
N GLN A 6 7.32 -17.18 -11.86
CA GLN A 6 7.92 -17.55 -10.56
C GLN A 6 9.42 -17.27 -10.52
N GLN A 7 10.14 -17.58 -11.61
CA GLN A 7 11.57 -17.26 -11.71
C GLN A 7 11.80 -15.75 -11.78
N PHE A 8 10.97 -15.01 -12.52
CA PHE A 8 11.01 -13.54 -12.57
C PHE A 8 10.88 -12.95 -11.18
N PHE A 9 9.89 -13.37 -10.38
CA PHE A 9 9.73 -12.88 -9.01
C PHE A 9 10.92 -13.21 -8.12
N THR A 10 11.45 -14.42 -8.20
CA THR A 10 12.63 -14.83 -7.42
C THR A 10 13.85 -13.95 -7.71
N ASP A 11 14.09 -13.65 -8.97
CA ASP A 11 15.23 -12.81 -9.40
C ASP A 11 14.99 -11.35 -9.00
N LEU A 12 13.76 -10.85 -9.15
CA LEU A 12 13.36 -9.51 -8.77
C LEU A 12 13.54 -9.28 -7.26
N GLU A 13 13.01 -10.19 -6.43
CA GLU A 13 13.12 -10.17 -4.98
C GLU A 13 14.58 -10.09 -4.55
N LYS A 14 15.43 -10.96 -5.11
CA LYS A 14 16.87 -10.98 -4.84
C LYS A 14 17.56 -9.69 -5.23
N LYS A 15 17.25 -9.15 -6.41
CA LYS A 15 17.80 -7.89 -6.91
C LYS A 15 17.44 -6.73 -5.99
N LEU A 16 16.17 -6.58 -5.67
CA LEU A 16 15.66 -5.49 -4.84
C LEU A 16 16.13 -5.61 -3.39
N TRP A 17 16.15 -6.84 -2.84
CA TRP A 17 16.69 -7.08 -1.50
C TRP A 17 18.18 -6.72 -1.40
N THR A 18 18.98 -7.10 -2.40
CA THR A 18 20.41 -6.77 -2.45
C THR A 18 20.63 -5.26 -2.49
N ALA A 19 19.83 -4.52 -3.25
CA ALA A 19 19.89 -3.06 -3.29
C ALA A 19 19.52 -2.43 -1.93
N ALA A 20 18.46 -2.92 -1.33
CA ALA A 20 18.00 -2.45 -0.05
C ALA A 20 18.99 -2.79 1.10
N ASP A 21 19.59 -3.97 1.10
CA ASP A 21 20.52 -4.44 2.17
C ASP A 21 21.77 -3.55 2.30
N LYS A 22 22.15 -2.80 1.25
CA LYS A 22 23.21 -1.79 1.33
C LYS A 22 22.95 -0.68 2.35
N LEU A 23 21.68 -0.38 2.64
CA LEU A 23 21.29 0.59 3.68
C LEU A 23 21.41 0.03 5.10
N ARG A 24 21.31 -1.29 5.27
CA ARG A 24 21.28 -1.97 6.55
C ARG A 24 22.51 -1.69 7.42
N SER A 25 23.67 -1.51 6.80
CA SER A 25 24.91 -1.22 7.54
C SER A 25 24.92 0.13 8.26
N SER A 26 23.97 1.01 7.96
CA SER A 26 23.94 2.38 8.46
C SER A 26 22.64 2.77 9.19
N LEU A 27 21.68 1.84 9.32
CA LEU A 27 20.36 2.11 9.89
C LEU A 27 19.90 0.99 10.82
N ASP A 28 19.14 1.36 11.86
CA ASP A 28 18.37 0.40 12.64
C ASP A 28 17.32 -0.30 11.76
N ALA A 29 17.07 -1.58 12.05
CA ALA A 29 16.14 -2.40 11.27
C ALA A 29 14.73 -1.79 11.16
N SER A 30 14.26 -1.10 12.22
CA SER A 30 12.98 -0.42 12.24
C SER A 30 12.91 0.77 11.28
N VAL A 31 13.97 1.55 11.15
CA VAL A 31 14.06 2.72 10.24
C VAL A 31 14.21 2.25 8.80
N TYR A 32 15.09 1.28 8.59
CA TYR A 32 15.42 0.72 7.27
C TYR A 32 14.17 0.21 6.52
N LYS A 33 13.29 -0.55 7.19
CA LYS A 33 12.07 -1.08 6.55
C LYS A 33 11.13 0.01 6.04
N HIS A 34 11.00 1.12 6.78
CA HIS A 34 10.11 2.22 6.38
C HIS A 34 10.61 2.96 5.16
N VAL A 35 11.93 3.12 5.07
CA VAL A 35 12.58 3.73 3.91
C VAL A 35 12.32 2.90 2.65
N VAL A 36 12.59 1.60 2.73
CA VAL A 36 12.45 0.71 1.58
C VAL A 36 10.99 0.56 1.15
N LEU A 37 10.09 0.26 2.09
CA LEU A 37 8.67 0.08 1.81
C LEU A 37 8.01 1.38 1.33
N GLY A 38 8.43 2.52 1.87
CA GLY A 38 7.96 3.82 1.40
C GLY A 38 8.37 4.12 -0.04
N LEU A 39 9.62 3.83 -0.42
CA LEU A 39 10.08 3.99 -1.80
C LEU A 39 9.39 3.01 -2.77
N ILE A 40 9.18 1.75 -2.35
CA ILE A 40 8.40 0.78 -3.13
C ILE A 40 6.98 1.30 -3.35
N PHE A 41 6.36 1.89 -2.32
CA PHE A 41 5.03 2.47 -2.45
C PHE A 41 5.00 3.65 -3.43
N LEU A 42 5.95 4.61 -3.35
CA LEU A 42 6.03 5.71 -4.31
C LEU A 42 6.24 5.21 -5.75
N LYS A 43 7.10 4.23 -5.91
CA LYS A 43 7.31 3.59 -7.22
C LYS A 43 6.01 2.99 -7.74
N TYR A 44 5.28 2.25 -6.87
CA TYR A 44 4.01 1.65 -7.21
C TYR A 44 2.98 2.69 -7.70
N VAL A 45 2.73 3.73 -6.90
CA VAL A 45 1.69 4.72 -7.28
C VAL A 45 2.06 5.46 -8.55
N SER A 46 3.35 5.73 -8.77
CA SER A 46 3.83 6.37 -9.98
C SER A 46 3.71 5.46 -11.21
N ASP A 47 4.09 4.18 -11.10
CA ASP A 47 4.01 3.25 -12.22
C ASP A 47 2.54 2.95 -12.61
N ALA A 48 1.65 2.79 -11.62
CA ALA A 48 0.22 2.62 -11.88
C ALA A 48 -0.40 3.87 -12.56
N PHE A 49 0.06 5.06 -12.16
CA PHE A 49 -0.34 6.31 -12.79
C PHE A 49 0.15 6.39 -14.24
N GLU A 50 1.40 6.06 -14.51
CA GLU A 50 1.99 6.05 -15.85
C GLU A 50 1.32 5.00 -16.76
N GLU A 51 1.05 3.80 -16.23
CA GLU A 51 0.29 2.75 -16.94
C GLU A 51 -1.07 3.28 -17.38
N ARG A 52 -1.79 3.97 -16.47
CA ARG A 52 -3.07 4.59 -16.79
C ARG A 52 -2.96 5.73 -17.80
N GLN A 53 -1.91 6.56 -17.72
CA GLN A 53 -1.64 7.59 -18.73
C GLN A 53 -1.46 6.99 -20.14
N ASN A 54 -0.72 5.90 -20.23
CA ASN A 54 -0.50 5.21 -21.51
C ASN A 54 -1.79 4.61 -22.06
N GLU A 55 -2.63 4.01 -21.21
CA GLU A 55 -3.96 3.55 -21.59
C GLU A 55 -4.85 4.68 -22.12
N LEU A 56 -4.90 5.81 -21.38
CA LEU A 56 -5.70 6.98 -21.78
C LEU A 56 -5.20 7.56 -23.11
N ARG A 57 -3.91 7.72 -23.28
CA ARG A 57 -3.34 8.18 -24.56
C ARG A 57 -3.77 7.30 -25.73
N ALA A 58 -3.73 5.98 -25.56
CA ALA A 58 -4.20 5.05 -26.57
C ALA A 58 -5.72 5.17 -26.83
N GLN A 59 -6.52 5.40 -25.78
CA GLN A 59 -7.96 5.64 -25.89
C GLN A 59 -8.29 6.94 -26.61
N PHE A 60 -7.58 8.05 -26.33
CA PHE A 60 -7.73 9.34 -26.99
C PHE A 60 -7.39 9.27 -28.48
N GLN A 61 -6.51 8.37 -28.88
CA GLN A 61 -6.10 8.15 -30.26
C GLN A 61 -6.93 7.10 -31.02
N ASN A 62 -7.82 6.38 -30.33
CA ASN A 62 -8.62 5.33 -30.94
C ASN A 62 -10.01 5.84 -31.38
N PRO A 63 -10.31 5.91 -32.71
CA PRO A 63 -11.59 6.41 -33.21
C PRO A 63 -12.83 5.62 -32.75
N GLU A 64 -12.66 4.40 -32.27
CA GLU A 64 -13.76 3.56 -31.78
C GLU A 64 -14.03 3.73 -30.26
N HIS A 65 -13.23 4.55 -29.58
CA HIS A 65 -13.36 4.74 -28.14
C HIS A 65 -14.14 6.03 -27.80
N ASP A 66 -14.95 5.98 -26.72
CA ASP A 66 -15.76 7.15 -26.27
C ASP A 66 -14.92 8.39 -25.93
N TYR A 67 -13.65 8.21 -25.60
CA TYR A 67 -12.70 9.30 -25.30
C TYR A 67 -11.88 9.77 -26.52
N TYR A 68 -12.25 9.34 -27.73
CA TYR A 68 -11.51 9.71 -28.93
C TYR A 68 -11.42 11.23 -29.11
N MET A 69 -10.22 11.72 -29.37
CA MET A 69 -9.94 13.11 -29.71
C MET A 69 -9.61 13.16 -31.22
N ASP A 70 -10.54 13.74 -32.01
CA ASP A 70 -10.33 13.81 -33.46
C ASP A 70 -9.16 14.78 -33.79
N PRO A 71 -8.06 14.28 -34.39
CA PRO A 71 -6.95 15.16 -34.76
C PRO A 71 -7.34 16.29 -35.70
N ALA A 72 -8.42 16.15 -36.48
CA ALA A 72 -8.87 17.20 -37.39
C ALA A 72 -9.33 18.46 -36.64
N GLU A 73 -9.77 18.35 -35.39
CA GLU A 73 -10.15 19.47 -34.53
C GLU A 73 -8.95 20.25 -33.98
N TYR A 74 -7.74 19.67 -34.03
CA TYR A 74 -6.50 20.17 -33.42
C TYR A 74 -5.35 20.30 -34.44
N GLY A 75 -5.68 20.67 -35.68
CA GLY A 75 -4.68 20.91 -36.71
C GLY A 75 -4.06 19.67 -37.38
N GLY A 76 -4.45 18.44 -36.96
CA GLY A 76 -4.02 17.16 -37.52
C GLY A 76 -3.20 16.30 -36.58
N ALA A 77 -3.12 15.01 -36.90
CA ALA A 77 -2.36 14.04 -36.12
C ALA A 77 -0.88 14.39 -36.04
N GLY A 78 -0.31 14.35 -34.83
CA GLY A 78 1.11 14.62 -34.59
C GLY A 78 1.50 16.10 -34.65
N THR A 79 0.54 17.03 -34.75
CA THR A 79 0.84 18.47 -34.62
C THR A 79 1.09 18.84 -33.17
N PRO A 80 1.89 19.91 -32.89
CA PRO A 80 2.11 20.39 -31.53
C PRO A 80 0.77 20.67 -30.79
N GLU A 81 -0.21 21.27 -31.48
CA GLU A 81 -1.52 21.58 -30.91
C GLU A 81 -2.27 20.33 -30.47
N TYR A 82 -2.26 19.25 -31.29
CA TYR A 82 -2.89 17.98 -30.93
C TYR A 82 -2.21 17.34 -29.72
N GLU A 83 -0.88 17.30 -29.69
CA GLU A 83 -0.13 16.72 -28.57
C GLU A 83 -0.29 17.54 -27.28
N GLU A 84 -0.36 18.86 -27.35
CA GLU A 84 -0.63 19.75 -26.21
C GLU A 84 -2.04 19.49 -25.62
N ASN A 85 -3.05 19.30 -26.48
CA ASN A 85 -4.40 19.00 -26.01
C ASN A 85 -4.49 17.59 -25.39
N ILE A 86 -3.84 16.58 -25.98
CA ILE A 86 -3.73 15.25 -25.35
C ILE A 86 -3.01 15.37 -23.99
N ALA A 87 -1.92 16.12 -23.92
CA ALA A 87 -1.19 16.31 -22.68
C ALA A 87 -2.04 17.01 -21.59
N ALA A 88 -2.83 18.01 -21.97
CA ALA A 88 -3.75 18.69 -21.07
C ALA A 88 -4.86 17.73 -20.56
N GLU A 89 -5.41 16.90 -21.44
CA GLU A 89 -6.45 15.94 -21.09
C GLU A 89 -5.92 14.83 -20.18
N LEU A 90 -4.66 14.42 -20.37
CA LEU A 90 -3.98 13.47 -19.48
C LEU A 90 -3.76 14.02 -18.04
N GLU A 91 -3.87 15.31 -17.81
CA GLU A 91 -3.80 15.91 -16.47
C GLU A 91 -5.21 16.05 -15.82
N VAL A 92 -6.27 15.51 -16.43
CA VAL A 92 -7.62 15.47 -15.82
C VAL A 92 -7.71 14.31 -14.83
N ARG A 93 -7.90 14.65 -13.56
CA ARG A 93 -7.86 13.70 -12.42
C ARG A 93 -8.93 12.60 -12.49
N ASP A 94 -10.11 12.92 -13.01
CA ASP A 94 -11.27 12.02 -12.98
C ASP A 94 -11.02 10.70 -13.72
N TYR A 95 -10.24 10.72 -14.79
CA TYR A 95 -9.86 9.50 -15.53
C TYR A 95 -9.05 8.50 -14.72
N TYR A 96 -8.37 8.94 -13.67
CA TYR A 96 -7.58 8.09 -12.77
C TYR A 96 -8.45 7.57 -11.63
N THR A 97 -9.19 8.46 -10.99
CA THR A 97 -10.04 8.12 -9.85
C THR A 97 -11.16 7.15 -10.20
N GLU A 98 -11.72 7.23 -11.41
CA GLU A 98 -12.70 6.28 -11.95
C GLU A 98 -12.17 4.83 -11.96
N LYS A 99 -10.87 4.65 -12.19
CA LYS A 99 -10.21 3.34 -12.19
C LYS A 99 -9.49 3.01 -10.89
N ASN A 100 -9.76 3.76 -9.80
CA ASN A 100 -9.07 3.62 -8.51
C ASN A 100 -7.54 3.75 -8.61
N VAL A 101 -7.05 4.54 -9.56
CA VAL A 101 -5.64 4.92 -9.67
C VAL A 101 -5.42 6.21 -8.90
N PHE A 102 -4.40 6.25 -8.05
CA PHE A 102 -4.04 7.46 -7.32
C PHE A 102 -3.54 8.55 -8.26
N TRP A 103 -3.95 9.78 -7.99
CA TRP A 103 -3.39 10.93 -8.68
C TRP A 103 -1.96 11.19 -8.20
N VAL A 104 -1.03 11.28 -9.13
CA VAL A 104 0.39 11.53 -8.81
C VAL A 104 0.82 12.88 -9.41
N PRO A 105 0.99 13.90 -8.56
CA PRO A 105 1.48 15.20 -9.00
C PRO A 105 2.94 15.13 -9.46
N LEU A 106 3.38 16.13 -10.24
CA LEU A 106 4.70 16.13 -10.91
C LEU A 106 5.86 15.82 -9.95
N GLU A 107 5.83 16.43 -8.76
CA GLU A 107 6.87 16.29 -7.73
C GLU A 107 6.96 14.88 -7.13
N ALA A 108 5.97 14.01 -7.39
CA ALA A 108 5.91 12.64 -6.89
C ALA A 108 6.03 11.58 -8.01
N ARG A 109 6.05 11.98 -9.27
CA ARG A 109 6.27 11.06 -10.39
C ARG A 109 7.68 10.46 -10.32
N TRP A 110 7.78 9.14 -10.45
CA TRP A 110 9.03 8.43 -10.20
C TRP A 110 10.20 8.92 -11.06
N LEU A 111 9.97 9.21 -12.35
CA LEU A 111 11.00 9.74 -13.24
C LEU A 111 11.50 11.11 -12.76
N THR A 112 10.56 11.99 -12.36
CA THR A 112 10.90 13.30 -11.79
C THR A 112 11.71 13.16 -10.50
N LEU A 113 11.28 12.25 -9.61
CA LEU A 113 11.99 11.97 -8.36
C LEU A 113 13.43 11.48 -8.63
N ARG A 114 13.60 10.55 -9.57
CA ARG A 114 14.91 10.02 -9.98
C ARG A 114 15.83 11.11 -10.49
N ASP A 115 15.32 11.93 -11.41
CA ASP A 115 16.12 12.96 -12.07
C ASP A 115 16.48 14.09 -11.08
N CYS A 116 15.52 14.47 -10.23
CA CYS A 116 15.73 15.48 -9.19
C CYS A 116 16.66 15.00 -8.06
N ALA A 117 16.76 13.69 -7.80
CA ALA A 117 17.67 13.16 -6.80
C ALA A 117 19.16 13.42 -7.12
N GLN A 118 19.49 13.80 -8.37
CA GLN A 118 20.83 14.17 -8.81
C GLN A 118 21.09 15.70 -8.78
N ILE A 119 20.07 16.52 -8.50
CA ILE A 119 20.19 17.97 -8.47
C ILE A 119 20.91 18.41 -7.19
N PRO A 120 21.92 19.31 -7.28
CA PRO A 120 22.60 19.83 -6.10
C PRO A 120 21.67 20.62 -5.17
N PRO A 121 21.91 20.57 -3.84
CA PRO A 121 21.16 21.41 -2.90
C PRO A 121 21.26 22.91 -3.25
N GLY A 122 20.11 23.59 -3.24
CA GLY A 122 19.96 25.01 -3.57
C GLY A 122 19.55 25.30 -5.02
N ASP A 123 19.69 24.34 -5.93
CA ASP A 123 19.28 24.48 -7.32
C ASP A 123 17.76 24.35 -7.47
N ALA A 124 17.23 24.91 -8.56
CA ALA A 124 15.79 24.93 -8.85
C ALA A 124 15.26 23.55 -9.26
N LEU A 125 14.09 23.20 -8.73
CA LEU A 125 13.34 22.04 -9.14
C LEU A 125 12.33 22.38 -10.25
N PRO A 126 11.83 21.40 -11.02
CA PRO A 126 10.93 21.62 -12.16
C PRO A 126 9.49 21.94 -11.77
N TRP A 127 9.20 22.25 -10.51
CA TRP A 127 7.90 22.69 -10.02
C TRP A 127 8.04 23.91 -9.11
N ASN A 128 6.95 24.64 -8.91
CA ASN A 128 6.94 25.81 -8.06
C ASN A 128 6.75 25.43 -6.58
N ALA A 129 7.33 26.22 -5.70
CA ALA A 129 7.10 26.10 -4.26
C ALA A 129 5.60 26.31 -3.97
N GLN A 130 5.05 25.54 -3.04
CA GLN A 130 3.62 25.55 -2.76
C GLN A 130 3.11 26.96 -2.44
N GLY A 131 2.11 27.41 -3.23
CA GLY A 131 1.50 28.73 -3.10
C GLY A 131 2.39 29.90 -3.55
N LYS A 132 3.44 29.65 -4.35
CA LYS A 132 4.36 30.66 -4.88
C LYS A 132 4.58 30.47 -6.37
N ASP A 133 4.84 31.57 -7.07
CA ASP A 133 5.22 31.59 -8.50
C ASP A 133 6.75 31.50 -8.70
N THR A 134 7.44 30.84 -7.79
CA THR A 134 8.88 30.66 -7.85
C THR A 134 9.23 29.18 -7.76
N PRO A 135 10.22 28.70 -8.53
CA PRO A 135 10.66 27.31 -8.46
C PRO A 135 11.03 26.90 -7.03
N GLU A 136 10.61 25.70 -6.63
CA GLU A 136 11.07 25.08 -5.39
C GLU A 136 12.57 24.76 -5.50
N LYS A 137 13.25 24.71 -4.38
CA LYS A 137 14.70 24.47 -4.34
C LYS A 137 15.00 23.10 -3.73
N MET A 138 15.95 22.40 -4.35
CA MET A 138 16.45 21.15 -3.82
C MET A 138 17.08 21.38 -2.44
N ARG A 139 16.81 20.48 -1.50
CA ARG A 139 17.41 20.47 -0.14
C ARG A 139 18.26 19.21 0.04
N THR A 140 17.64 18.10 0.39
CA THR A 140 18.27 16.78 0.50
C THR A 140 17.41 15.76 -0.23
N VAL A 141 17.97 14.61 -0.59
CA VAL A 141 17.17 13.52 -1.20
C VAL A 141 16.10 13.01 -0.23
N GLY A 142 16.39 12.94 1.08
CA GLY A 142 15.38 12.62 2.07
C GLY A 142 14.21 13.60 2.08
N TRP A 143 14.48 14.91 2.03
CA TRP A 143 13.43 15.92 1.89
C TRP A 143 12.65 15.79 0.58
N LEU A 144 13.32 15.46 -0.52
CA LEU A 144 12.68 15.27 -1.82
C LEU A 144 11.65 14.12 -1.77
N ILE A 145 11.99 13.02 -1.09
CA ILE A 145 11.09 11.89 -0.88
C ILE A 145 9.92 12.29 0.03
N ASP A 146 10.19 13.00 1.15
CA ASP A 146 9.14 13.49 2.05
C ASP A 146 8.17 14.42 1.33
N ASN A 147 8.68 15.30 0.47
CA ASN A 147 7.86 16.20 -0.36
C ASN A 147 6.98 15.42 -1.34
N ALA A 148 7.51 14.39 -1.99
CA ALA A 148 6.75 13.52 -2.88
C ALA A 148 5.63 12.77 -2.12
N MET A 149 5.92 12.22 -0.93
CA MET A 149 4.92 11.58 -0.07
C MET A 149 3.82 12.57 0.34
N GLU A 150 4.18 13.78 0.76
CA GLU A 150 3.23 14.84 1.12
C GLU A 150 2.34 15.23 -0.07
N ALA A 151 2.92 15.33 -1.25
CA ALA A 151 2.19 15.66 -2.47
C ALA A 151 1.16 14.58 -2.82
N VAL A 152 1.54 13.29 -2.75
CA VAL A 152 0.61 12.17 -2.96
C VAL A 152 -0.51 12.17 -1.91
N GLU A 153 -0.21 12.36 -0.63
CA GLU A 153 -1.24 12.42 0.42
C GLU A 153 -2.21 13.59 0.23
N ARG A 154 -1.69 14.77 -0.11
CA ARG A 154 -2.49 15.97 -0.32
C ARG A 154 -3.53 15.79 -1.41
N GLU A 155 -3.15 15.07 -2.46
CA GLU A 155 -3.99 14.86 -3.62
C GLU A 155 -4.94 13.65 -3.50
N ASN A 156 -4.70 12.77 -2.53
CA ASN A 156 -5.46 11.53 -2.35
C ASN A 156 -5.99 11.38 -0.92
N PRO A 157 -7.23 11.78 -0.63
CA PRO A 157 -7.79 11.75 0.73
C PRO A 157 -7.75 10.38 1.41
N LYS A 158 -7.82 9.28 0.65
CA LYS A 158 -7.70 7.90 1.17
C LYS A 158 -6.33 7.62 1.81
N LEU A 159 -5.28 8.38 1.43
CA LEU A 159 -3.92 8.23 1.95
C LEU A 159 -3.59 9.20 3.09
N LYS A 160 -4.54 9.97 3.56
CA LYS A 160 -4.32 10.99 4.60
C LYS A 160 -3.72 10.38 5.86
N ASN A 161 -2.54 10.88 6.27
CA ASN A 161 -1.74 10.40 7.42
C ASN A 161 -1.21 8.96 7.30
N VAL A 162 -1.30 8.36 6.12
CA VAL A 162 -0.84 6.98 5.88
C VAL A 162 0.66 6.92 5.58
N LEU A 163 1.18 7.87 4.79
CA LEU A 163 2.55 7.80 4.32
C LEU A 163 3.55 8.26 5.39
N ASN A 164 4.72 7.61 5.42
CA ASN A 164 5.79 8.03 6.31
C ASN A 164 6.60 9.16 5.67
N LYS A 165 6.79 10.28 6.39
CA LYS A 165 7.44 11.50 5.92
C LYS A 165 8.61 11.88 6.83
N ASP A 166 9.44 10.90 7.17
CA ASP A 166 10.55 11.03 8.11
C ASP A 166 11.94 10.83 7.44
N PHE A 167 12.00 10.79 6.11
CA PHE A 167 13.25 10.52 5.37
C PHE A 167 14.31 11.60 5.62
N ALA A 168 13.91 12.87 5.66
CA ALA A 168 14.83 13.97 5.96
C ALA A 168 15.39 13.91 7.39
N ARG A 169 14.66 13.27 8.33
CA ARG A 169 15.04 13.17 9.74
C ARG A 169 15.91 11.95 10.04
N THR A 170 15.88 10.93 9.19
CA THR A 170 16.57 9.65 9.41
C THR A 170 18.09 9.72 9.23
N GLN A 171 18.65 10.90 8.90
CA GLN A 171 20.09 11.13 8.68
C GLN A 171 20.74 10.14 7.71
N ILE A 172 19.95 9.63 6.74
CA ILE A 172 20.47 8.77 5.68
C ILE A 172 21.26 9.63 4.70
N ASP A 173 22.41 9.14 4.30
CA ASP A 173 23.21 9.78 3.26
C ASP A 173 22.41 9.94 1.97
N SER A 174 22.38 11.16 1.41
CA SER A 174 21.64 11.49 0.18
C SER A 174 22.07 10.64 -1.01
N HIS A 175 23.35 10.29 -1.12
CA HIS A 175 23.86 9.43 -2.20
C HIS A 175 23.29 8.02 -2.10
N LYS A 176 23.20 7.46 -0.88
CA LYS A 176 22.60 6.13 -0.68
C LYS A 176 21.11 6.09 -1.03
N LEU A 177 20.37 7.16 -0.74
CA LEU A 177 18.96 7.27 -1.15
C LEU A 177 18.84 7.44 -2.67
N ALA A 178 19.66 8.26 -3.28
CA ALA A 178 19.68 8.43 -4.73
C ALA A 178 20.05 7.11 -5.45
N ASP A 179 21.03 6.36 -4.95
CA ASP A 179 21.39 5.04 -5.47
C ASP A 179 20.24 4.05 -5.36
N LEU A 180 19.49 4.07 -4.25
CA LEU A 180 18.34 3.19 -4.06
C LEU A 180 17.23 3.53 -5.05
N ILE A 181 16.93 4.82 -5.25
CA ILE A 181 15.97 5.30 -6.26
C ILE A 181 16.41 4.83 -7.65
N ALA A 182 17.69 4.97 -8.00
CA ALA A 182 18.25 4.51 -9.27
C ALA A 182 18.08 2.99 -9.44
N HIS A 183 18.40 2.19 -8.43
CA HIS A 183 18.24 0.73 -8.49
C HIS A 183 16.78 0.29 -8.67
N PHE A 184 15.83 0.98 -8.04
CA PHE A 184 14.40 0.70 -8.26
C PHE A 184 13.95 1.18 -9.64
N SER A 185 14.59 2.19 -10.22
CA SER A 185 14.31 2.69 -11.58
C SER A 185 14.73 1.70 -12.67
N ASP A 186 15.76 0.89 -12.43
CA ASP A 186 16.24 -0.12 -13.38
C ASP A 186 15.27 -1.30 -13.59
N THR A 187 14.16 -1.32 -12.84
CA THR A 187 13.14 -2.34 -12.95
C THR A 187 11.89 -1.73 -13.57
N ASN A 188 11.52 -2.23 -14.76
CA ASN A 188 10.27 -1.83 -15.40
C ASN A 188 9.14 -2.71 -14.88
N PHE A 189 8.26 -2.15 -14.06
CA PHE A 189 7.09 -2.86 -13.53
C PHE A 189 5.86 -2.74 -14.44
N SER A 190 5.81 -1.74 -15.33
CA SER A 190 4.68 -1.55 -16.25
C SER A 190 4.73 -2.50 -17.46
N GLN A 191 5.94 -2.90 -17.89
CA GLN A 191 6.14 -3.87 -18.97
C GLN A 191 7.26 -4.85 -18.60
N PRO A 192 7.02 -5.77 -17.66
CA PRO A 192 8.06 -6.66 -17.20
C PRO A 192 8.47 -7.64 -18.30
N THR A 193 9.80 -7.78 -18.47
CA THR A 193 10.39 -8.72 -19.43
C THR A 193 11.29 -9.70 -18.70
N PHE A 194 11.24 -10.97 -19.07
CA PHE A 194 12.11 -12.00 -18.53
C PHE A 194 12.49 -13.03 -19.61
N GLY A 195 13.75 -13.35 -19.72
CA GLY A 195 14.24 -14.28 -20.75
C GLY A 195 13.90 -13.85 -22.19
N GLY A 196 13.78 -12.54 -22.46
CA GLY A 196 13.41 -11.99 -23.77
C GLY A 196 11.91 -12.04 -24.09
N GLN A 197 11.06 -12.42 -23.11
CA GLN A 197 9.59 -12.46 -23.26
C GLN A 197 8.96 -11.36 -22.41
N VAL A 198 7.91 -10.71 -22.93
CA VAL A 198 7.07 -9.79 -22.17
C VAL A 198 6.11 -10.62 -21.31
N LEU A 199 6.04 -10.32 -20.02
CA LEU A 199 5.14 -11.00 -19.09
C LEU A 199 3.82 -10.24 -19.00
N SER A 200 2.71 -11.00 -18.91
CA SER A 200 1.35 -10.45 -18.77
C SER A 200 1.02 -10.12 -17.29
N LEU A 201 1.99 -9.53 -16.57
CA LEU A 201 1.83 -9.12 -15.18
C LEU A 201 1.57 -7.62 -15.12
N LYS A 202 0.63 -7.21 -14.27
CA LYS A 202 0.37 -5.78 -14.02
C LYS A 202 1.29 -5.24 -12.94
N SER A 203 1.62 -3.96 -13.03
CA SER A 203 2.46 -3.27 -12.04
C SER A 203 1.99 -3.49 -10.60
N LYS A 204 0.67 -3.43 -10.36
CA LYS A 204 0.07 -3.65 -9.04
C LYS A 204 0.35 -5.05 -8.47
N ASP A 205 0.33 -6.07 -9.32
CA ASP A 205 0.52 -7.47 -8.88
C ASP A 205 1.99 -7.70 -8.54
N ILE A 206 2.90 -7.15 -9.36
CA ILE A 206 4.35 -7.25 -9.13
C ILE A 206 4.73 -6.52 -7.83
N LEU A 207 4.29 -5.28 -7.69
CA LEU A 207 4.68 -4.46 -6.54
C LEU A 207 3.96 -4.88 -5.26
N GLY A 208 2.75 -5.41 -5.36
CA GLY A 208 2.07 -6.08 -4.25
C GLY A 208 2.86 -7.28 -3.74
N HIS A 209 3.36 -8.13 -4.65
CA HIS A 209 4.22 -9.27 -4.33
C HIS A 209 5.55 -8.82 -3.69
N VAL A 210 6.22 -7.85 -4.29
CA VAL A 210 7.47 -7.28 -3.75
C VAL A 210 7.24 -6.70 -2.35
N TYR A 211 6.15 -5.98 -2.14
CA TYR A 211 5.81 -5.40 -0.84
C TYR A 211 5.65 -6.48 0.23
N GLU A 212 4.91 -7.56 -0.06
CA GLU A 212 4.78 -8.70 0.86
C GLU A 212 6.10 -9.40 1.14
N TYR A 213 6.91 -9.62 0.11
CA TYR A 213 8.24 -10.21 0.27
C TYR A 213 9.07 -9.40 1.27
N PHE A 214 9.14 -8.08 1.10
CA PHE A 214 9.89 -7.21 2.01
C PHE A 214 9.32 -7.22 3.43
N LEU A 215 7.99 -7.20 3.59
CA LEU A 215 7.36 -7.34 4.92
C LEU A 215 7.80 -8.64 5.60
N GLY A 216 7.79 -9.76 4.88
CA GLY A 216 8.24 -11.06 5.36
C GLY A 216 9.72 -11.06 5.76
N GLN A 217 10.61 -10.51 4.92
CA GLN A 217 12.04 -10.42 5.19
C GLN A 217 12.36 -9.56 6.42
N PHE A 218 11.66 -8.44 6.57
CA PHE A 218 11.82 -7.58 7.74
C PHE A 218 11.33 -8.25 9.03
N ALA A 219 10.22 -8.98 8.98
CA ALA A 219 9.74 -9.75 10.12
C ALA A 219 10.75 -10.81 10.56
N LEU A 220 11.40 -11.50 9.60
CA LEU A 220 12.48 -12.47 9.89
C LEU A 220 13.71 -11.80 10.50
N ALA A 221 14.09 -10.62 10.01
CA ALA A 221 15.27 -9.88 10.46
C ALA A 221 15.09 -9.28 11.88
N GLU A 222 13.87 -8.87 12.25
CA GLU A 222 13.54 -8.35 13.59
C GLU A 222 13.54 -9.45 14.67
N GLY A 223 13.54 -10.72 14.29
CA GLY A 223 13.62 -11.88 15.19
C GLY A 223 12.42 -12.02 16.14
N LYS A 224 12.61 -12.75 17.26
CA LYS A 224 11.53 -13.06 18.22
C LYS A 224 10.88 -11.83 18.88
N LYS A 225 11.51 -10.66 18.87
CA LYS A 225 10.96 -9.42 19.44
C LYS A 225 10.08 -8.64 18.44
N GLY A 226 10.29 -8.81 17.14
CA GLY A 226 9.56 -8.12 16.07
C GLY A 226 8.47 -8.98 15.41
N GLY A 227 8.51 -10.30 15.59
CA GLY A 227 7.58 -11.27 14.99
C GLY A 227 6.12 -11.18 15.46
N GLN A 228 5.79 -10.22 16.34
CA GLN A 228 4.42 -9.99 16.79
C GLN A 228 3.50 -9.38 15.71
N TYR A 229 4.06 -8.89 14.61
CA TYR A 229 3.31 -8.11 13.60
C TYR A 229 3.16 -8.81 12.25
N TYR A 230 3.67 -10.02 12.13
CA TYR A 230 3.63 -10.75 10.86
C TYR A 230 3.21 -12.20 11.08
N THR A 231 2.08 -12.57 10.49
CA THR A 231 1.62 -13.97 10.45
C THR A 231 2.14 -14.61 9.17
N PRO A 232 2.82 -15.78 9.23
CA PRO A 232 3.31 -16.47 8.04
C PRO A 232 2.20 -16.71 7.01
N LYS A 233 2.49 -16.45 5.74
CA LYS A 233 1.51 -16.57 4.63
C LYS A 233 0.80 -17.94 4.63
N SER A 234 1.51 -19.04 4.89
CA SER A 234 0.93 -20.38 4.94
C SER A 234 -0.17 -20.56 6.01
N ILE A 235 -0.02 -19.88 7.16
CA ILE A 235 -1.04 -19.92 8.24
C ILE A 235 -2.23 -19.04 7.84
N VAL A 236 -1.97 -17.85 7.30
CA VAL A 236 -3.01 -16.93 6.83
C VAL A 236 -3.85 -17.61 5.75
N THR A 237 -3.19 -18.19 4.73
CA THR A 237 -3.86 -18.93 3.65
C THR A 237 -4.75 -20.05 4.20
N LEU A 238 -4.22 -20.87 5.14
CA LEU A 238 -5.00 -21.96 5.71
C LEU A 238 -6.28 -21.45 6.39
N ILE A 239 -6.19 -20.38 7.18
CA ILE A 239 -7.35 -19.82 7.88
C ILE A 239 -8.35 -19.23 6.88
N VAL A 240 -7.89 -18.51 5.87
CA VAL A 240 -8.76 -17.93 4.83
C VAL A 240 -9.45 -19.01 4.01
N GLU A 241 -8.73 -20.09 3.63
CA GLU A 241 -9.31 -21.25 2.94
C GLU A 241 -10.37 -21.96 3.77
N MET A 242 -10.21 -22.02 5.10
CA MET A 242 -11.22 -22.60 6.00
C MET A 242 -12.47 -21.72 6.13
N LEU A 243 -12.31 -20.39 6.18
CA LEU A 243 -13.41 -19.44 6.41
C LEU A 243 -14.11 -18.99 5.13
N GLN A 244 -13.42 -19.02 3.99
CA GLN A 244 -13.95 -18.70 2.66
C GLN A 244 -14.67 -17.34 2.56
N PRO A 245 -13.97 -16.22 2.79
CA PRO A 245 -14.58 -14.89 2.85
C PRO A 245 -14.88 -14.34 1.43
N PHE A 246 -15.88 -14.89 0.74
CA PHE A 246 -16.23 -14.46 -0.62
C PHE A 246 -16.87 -13.07 -0.69
N LYS A 247 -17.58 -12.65 0.35
CA LYS A 247 -18.27 -11.35 0.41
C LYS A 247 -18.61 -10.99 1.86
N GLY A 248 -18.77 -9.70 2.13
CA GLY A 248 -19.20 -9.21 3.43
C GLY A 248 -18.08 -8.48 4.17
N ARG A 249 -18.25 -8.31 5.47
CA ARG A 249 -17.32 -7.58 6.33
C ARG A 249 -16.31 -8.53 6.93
N VAL A 250 -15.04 -8.25 6.68
CA VAL A 250 -13.89 -8.98 7.25
C VAL A 250 -13.24 -8.10 8.30
N TYR A 251 -13.06 -8.61 9.52
CA TYR A 251 -12.48 -7.85 10.63
C TYR A 251 -11.27 -8.56 11.22
N ASP A 252 -10.21 -7.80 11.43
CA ASP A 252 -9.02 -8.20 12.21
C ASP A 252 -8.72 -7.15 13.28
N PRO A 253 -8.98 -7.45 14.58
CA PRO A 253 -8.74 -6.53 15.68
C PRO A 253 -7.25 -6.36 16.06
N ALA A 254 -6.35 -7.14 15.48
CA ALA A 254 -4.91 -7.08 15.70
C ALA A 254 -4.17 -7.27 14.35
N MET A 255 -4.57 -6.46 13.37
CA MET A 255 -4.35 -6.69 11.95
C MET A 255 -2.88 -6.75 11.49
N GLY A 256 -1.95 -6.26 12.32
CA GLY A 256 -0.55 -6.21 11.90
C GLY A 256 -0.39 -5.45 10.57
N SER A 257 0.26 -6.07 9.60
CA SER A 257 0.42 -5.52 8.24
C SER A 257 -0.76 -5.80 7.29
N GLY A 258 -1.87 -6.35 7.78
CA GLY A 258 -3.09 -6.62 7.00
C GLY A 258 -3.06 -7.93 6.20
N GLY A 259 -2.27 -8.90 6.61
CA GLY A 259 -2.07 -10.16 5.87
C GLY A 259 -3.36 -10.94 5.60
N PHE A 260 -4.29 -11.00 6.58
CA PHE A 260 -5.60 -11.67 6.39
C PHE A 260 -6.45 -11.01 5.31
N PHE A 261 -6.41 -9.69 5.19
CA PHE A 261 -7.16 -8.95 4.17
C PHE A 261 -6.63 -9.21 2.77
N VAL A 262 -5.31 -9.17 2.62
CA VAL A 262 -4.63 -9.49 1.35
C VAL A 262 -4.95 -10.90 0.90
N GLN A 263 -4.84 -11.87 1.79
CA GLN A 263 -5.10 -13.26 1.45
C GLN A 263 -6.59 -13.50 1.16
N SER A 264 -7.50 -12.76 1.80
CA SER A 264 -8.93 -12.82 1.49
C SER A 264 -9.22 -12.32 0.06
N GLU A 265 -8.53 -11.28 -0.40
CA GLU A 265 -8.63 -10.81 -1.78
C GLU A 265 -8.06 -11.83 -2.77
N GLU A 266 -6.86 -12.37 -2.49
CA GLU A 266 -6.25 -13.42 -3.31
C GLU A 266 -7.16 -14.65 -3.42
N PHE A 267 -7.77 -15.08 -2.31
CA PHE A 267 -8.74 -16.19 -2.28
C PHE A 267 -9.94 -15.92 -3.21
N ILE A 268 -10.53 -14.72 -3.16
CA ILE A 268 -11.64 -14.34 -4.02
C ILE A 268 -11.21 -14.38 -5.50
N ALA A 269 -10.02 -13.88 -5.82
CA ALA A 269 -9.50 -13.87 -7.19
C ALA A 269 -9.25 -15.28 -7.73
N GLU A 270 -8.74 -16.20 -6.90
CA GLU A 270 -8.40 -17.57 -7.29
C GLU A 270 -9.64 -18.49 -7.41
N HIS A 271 -10.64 -18.32 -6.53
CA HIS A 271 -11.82 -19.20 -6.46
C HIS A 271 -13.04 -18.68 -7.24
N GLY A 272 -12.80 -17.86 -8.23
CA GLY A 272 -13.84 -17.38 -9.10
C GLY A 272 -14.71 -16.33 -8.41
N GLY A 273 -14.07 -15.28 -7.96
CA GLY A 273 -14.67 -13.96 -7.88
C GLY A 273 -15.24 -13.61 -9.23
N ALA A 274 -15.90 -14.64 -9.81
CA ALA A 274 -16.63 -14.57 -11.03
C ALA A 274 -17.57 -13.40 -10.87
N VAL A 275 -17.39 -12.45 -11.73
CA VAL A 275 -18.31 -11.41 -12.12
C VAL A 275 -19.72 -11.99 -12.21
N VAL A 276 -20.38 -12.22 -11.08
CA VAL A 276 -21.81 -12.42 -11.04
C VAL A 276 -22.41 -11.06 -11.30
N LYS A 277 -22.74 -10.81 -12.57
CA LYS A 277 -23.36 -9.56 -13.07
C LYS A 277 -22.50 -8.29 -12.89
N GLY A 278 -21.19 -8.33 -13.22
CA GLY A 278 -20.35 -7.12 -13.27
C GLY A 278 -19.86 -6.60 -11.91
N LYS A 279 -20.09 -7.33 -10.82
CA LYS A 279 -19.53 -7.03 -9.49
C LYS A 279 -18.68 -8.19 -9.04
N THR A 280 -17.37 -7.97 -8.88
CA THR A 280 -16.51 -8.85 -8.11
C THR A 280 -17.05 -8.94 -6.69
N GLY A 281 -16.95 -10.12 -6.06
CA GLY A 281 -17.29 -10.28 -4.65
C GLY A 281 -16.52 -9.22 -3.85
N GLN A 282 -17.20 -8.23 -3.29
CA GLN A 282 -16.55 -7.17 -2.53
C GLN A 282 -16.58 -7.53 -1.06
N ILE A 283 -15.41 -7.70 -0.48
CA ILE A 283 -15.26 -7.65 0.97
C ILE A 283 -15.10 -6.20 1.41
N SER A 284 -15.64 -5.88 2.57
CA SER A 284 -15.39 -4.62 3.28
C SER A 284 -14.43 -4.91 4.43
N VAL A 285 -13.28 -4.28 4.40
CA VAL A 285 -12.18 -4.56 5.32
C VAL A 285 -12.22 -3.61 6.51
N TYR A 286 -12.22 -4.18 7.70
CA TYR A 286 -12.14 -3.46 8.98
C TYR A 286 -10.96 -3.98 9.78
N GLY A 287 -10.17 -3.09 10.35
CA GLY A 287 -9.01 -3.50 11.14
C GLY A 287 -8.67 -2.52 12.23
N GLN A 288 -7.88 -3.00 13.20
CA GLN A 288 -7.31 -2.15 14.23
C GLN A 288 -5.89 -2.59 14.55
N GLU A 289 -5.00 -1.62 14.77
CA GLU A 289 -3.60 -1.82 15.11
C GLU A 289 -3.12 -0.71 16.05
N SER A 290 -2.43 -1.09 17.11
CA SER A 290 -1.95 -0.15 18.13
C SER A 290 -0.65 0.55 17.73
N ASN A 291 0.20 -0.13 16.96
CA ASN A 291 1.48 0.43 16.53
C ASN A 291 1.27 1.37 15.33
N PRO A 292 1.58 2.68 15.47
CA PRO A 292 1.35 3.67 14.40
C PRO A 292 2.05 3.31 13.07
N THR A 293 3.21 2.73 13.18
CA THR A 293 4.04 2.35 12.04
C THR A 293 3.44 1.16 11.29
N THR A 294 3.05 0.12 12.04
CA THR A 294 2.42 -1.08 11.47
C THR A 294 1.05 -0.74 10.87
N TRP A 295 0.30 0.15 11.51
CA TRP A 295 -0.97 0.68 11.00
C TRP A 295 -0.78 1.33 9.60
N LYS A 296 0.25 2.17 9.45
CA LYS A 296 0.59 2.79 8.15
C LYS A 296 0.98 1.74 7.09
N LEU A 297 1.76 0.72 7.49
CA LEU A 297 2.13 -0.37 6.58
C LEU A 297 0.90 -1.14 6.09
N ALA A 298 -0.05 -1.44 6.98
CA ALA A 298 -1.31 -2.07 6.60
C ALA A 298 -2.12 -1.20 5.62
N ALA A 299 -2.23 0.10 5.91
CA ALA A 299 -2.95 1.03 5.04
C ALA A 299 -2.31 1.13 3.65
N MET A 300 -0.97 1.22 3.56
CA MET A 300 -0.24 1.16 2.28
C MET A 300 -0.47 -0.17 1.56
N ASN A 301 -0.48 -1.29 2.29
CA ASN A 301 -0.71 -2.61 1.73
C ASN A 301 -2.10 -2.74 1.07
N MET A 302 -3.13 -2.20 1.73
CA MET A 302 -4.50 -2.13 1.15
C MET A 302 -4.55 -1.20 -0.06
N ALA A 303 -3.91 -0.04 0.03
CA ALA A 303 -3.86 0.95 -1.04
C ALA A 303 -3.23 0.39 -2.33
N ILE A 304 -2.11 -0.35 -2.21
CA ILE A 304 -1.43 -1.04 -3.33
C ILE A 304 -2.39 -1.97 -4.08
N ARG A 305 -3.31 -2.62 -3.36
CA ARG A 305 -4.26 -3.58 -3.95
C ARG A 305 -5.59 -2.95 -4.38
N GLY A 306 -5.76 -1.65 -4.14
CA GLY A 306 -7.01 -0.96 -4.41
C GLY A 306 -8.16 -1.41 -3.52
N LEU A 307 -7.87 -1.99 -2.35
CA LEU A 307 -8.87 -2.40 -1.37
C LEU A 307 -9.36 -1.21 -0.56
N ASP A 308 -10.66 -1.06 -0.46
CA ASP A 308 -11.26 -0.11 0.48
C ASP A 308 -11.17 -0.69 1.90
N PHE A 309 -10.74 0.13 2.84
CA PHE A 309 -10.53 -0.27 4.22
C PHE A 309 -11.02 0.77 5.24
N ASN A 310 -11.36 0.31 6.43
CA ASN A 310 -11.63 1.14 7.58
C ASN A 310 -10.80 0.66 8.77
N PHE A 311 -9.77 1.43 9.11
CA PHE A 311 -8.85 1.16 10.23
C PHE A 311 -9.05 2.15 11.39
N GLY A 312 -10.28 2.72 11.53
CA GLY A 312 -10.64 3.64 12.59
C GLY A 312 -10.03 5.04 12.46
N GLY A 313 -9.36 5.35 11.31
CA GLY A 313 -8.77 6.65 11.02
C GLY A 313 -7.47 6.98 11.77
N GLN A 314 -7.10 6.17 12.76
CA GLN A 314 -5.88 6.32 13.58
C GLN A 314 -5.47 4.99 14.22
N PRO A 315 -4.18 4.84 14.62
CA PRO A 315 -3.76 3.71 15.44
C PRO A 315 -4.49 3.70 16.79
N GLY A 316 -4.79 2.51 17.32
CA GLY A 316 -5.44 2.41 18.63
C GLY A 316 -5.32 1.02 19.25
N ASP A 317 -5.17 0.98 20.57
CA ASP A 317 -5.21 -0.27 21.33
C ASP A 317 -6.66 -0.79 21.37
N THR A 318 -6.87 -1.93 20.73
CA THR A 318 -8.20 -2.55 20.54
C THR A 318 -8.94 -2.82 21.84
N LEU A 319 -8.24 -3.27 22.87
CA LEU A 319 -8.86 -3.59 24.14
C LEU A 319 -9.19 -2.31 24.93
N GLN A 320 -8.30 -1.29 24.86
CA GLN A 320 -8.47 -0.02 25.56
C GLN A 320 -9.38 0.97 24.83
N ASN A 321 -9.42 0.93 23.51
CA ASN A 321 -10.14 1.89 22.69
C ASN A 321 -10.62 1.22 21.39
N ASP A 322 -11.79 0.62 21.46
CA ASP A 322 -12.44 0.01 20.31
C ASP A 322 -12.87 1.09 19.31
N LEU A 323 -12.27 1.08 18.14
CA LEU A 323 -12.53 2.05 17.06
C LEU A 323 -13.74 1.62 16.18
N HIS A 324 -14.30 0.43 16.40
CA HIS A 324 -15.39 -0.14 15.62
C HIS A 324 -16.55 -0.65 16.49
N PRO A 325 -17.04 0.05 17.52
CA PRO A 325 -17.92 -0.50 18.55
C PRO A 325 -19.23 -1.10 18.02
N ASP A 326 -19.73 -0.58 16.90
CA ASP A 326 -20.99 -1.02 16.29
C ASP A 326 -20.79 -2.08 15.19
N LEU A 327 -19.55 -2.44 14.88
CA LEU A 327 -19.26 -3.42 13.84
C LEU A 327 -19.77 -4.81 14.25
N ARG A 328 -20.44 -5.46 13.29
CA ARG A 328 -20.75 -6.90 13.32
C ARG A 328 -20.26 -7.49 12.01
N ALA A 329 -19.12 -8.18 12.07
CA ALA A 329 -18.42 -8.71 10.93
C ALA A 329 -18.93 -10.09 10.54
N ASP A 330 -18.94 -10.36 9.25
CA ASP A 330 -19.31 -11.68 8.72
C ASP A 330 -18.17 -12.69 8.90
N TYR A 331 -16.93 -12.19 8.88
CA TYR A 331 -15.71 -12.96 9.15
C TYR A 331 -14.81 -12.20 10.12
N VAL A 332 -14.37 -12.88 11.18
CA VAL A 332 -13.36 -12.34 12.11
C VAL A 332 -12.14 -13.26 12.09
N MET A 333 -10.99 -12.71 11.74
CA MET A 333 -9.73 -13.44 11.65
C MET A 333 -8.65 -12.64 12.37
N ALA A 334 -7.89 -13.27 13.25
CA ALA A 334 -6.83 -12.58 13.96
C ALA A 334 -5.72 -13.51 14.44
N ASN A 335 -4.53 -12.97 14.56
CA ASN A 335 -3.43 -13.52 15.35
C ASN A 335 -3.05 -12.49 16.43
N PRO A 336 -3.84 -12.37 17.52
CA PRO A 336 -3.61 -11.35 18.53
C PRO A 336 -2.38 -11.65 19.40
N PRO A 337 -1.81 -10.65 20.11
CA PRO A 337 -0.69 -10.85 21.01
C PRO A 337 -1.03 -11.83 22.13
N PHE A 338 -0.23 -12.90 22.26
CA PHE A 338 -0.44 -13.93 23.29
C PHE A 338 0.09 -13.47 24.65
N ASN A 339 -0.65 -13.84 25.71
CA ASN A 339 -0.23 -13.65 27.10
C ASN A 339 0.11 -12.21 27.49
N MET A 340 -0.56 -11.25 26.87
CA MET A 340 -0.41 -9.82 27.17
C MET A 340 -0.90 -9.54 28.60
N LYS A 341 -0.02 -8.99 29.45
CA LYS A 341 -0.27 -8.76 30.88
C LYS A 341 -0.79 -7.36 31.17
N GLU A 342 -0.29 -6.35 30.45
CA GLU A 342 -0.60 -4.93 30.67
C GLU A 342 -1.71 -4.45 29.73
N TRP A 343 -2.85 -5.11 29.77
CA TRP A 343 -3.99 -4.79 28.93
C TRP A 343 -5.18 -4.17 29.70
N TRP A 344 -5.23 -4.40 31.00
CA TRP A 344 -6.36 -4.04 31.84
C TRP A 344 -6.33 -2.58 32.31
N SER A 345 -7.50 -1.97 32.38
CA SER A 345 -7.72 -0.72 33.14
C SER A 345 -9.12 -0.73 33.77
N ALA A 346 -9.33 0.07 34.81
CA ALA A 346 -10.60 0.12 35.54
C ALA A 346 -11.83 0.44 34.66
N LYS A 347 -11.63 1.19 33.57
CA LYS A 347 -12.73 1.49 32.62
C LYS A 347 -13.27 0.26 31.89
N LEU A 348 -12.54 -0.83 31.87
CA LEU A 348 -12.93 -2.08 31.21
C LEU A 348 -13.75 -3.01 32.11
N GLU A 349 -13.96 -2.68 33.38
CA GLU A 349 -14.66 -3.57 34.32
C GLU A 349 -16.10 -3.86 33.90
N SER A 350 -16.79 -2.88 33.33
CA SER A 350 -18.17 -2.98 32.83
C SER A 350 -18.28 -2.91 31.31
N ASP A 351 -17.24 -3.30 30.59
CA ASP A 351 -17.21 -3.24 29.13
C ASP A 351 -18.24 -4.22 28.53
N PRO A 352 -19.09 -3.78 27.58
CA PRO A 352 -20.14 -4.62 27.00
C PRO A 352 -19.63 -5.82 26.20
N ARG A 353 -18.35 -5.83 25.86
CA ARG A 353 -17.71 -6.95 25.15
C ARG A 353 -17.54 -8.19 26.02
N TRP A 354 -17.59 -8.05 27.36
CA TRP A 354 -17.39 -9.18 28.29
C TRP A 354 -18.66 -10.03 28.47
N ILE A 355 -19.12 -10.63 27.36
CA ILE A 355 -20.37 -11.43 27.29
C ILE A 355 -20.33 -12.71 28.14
N ALA A 356 -19.12 -13.24 28.42
CA ALA A 356 -18.90 -14.41 29.27
C ALA A 356 -18.31 -14.06 30.66
N GLY A 357 -18.45 -12.81 31.09
CA GLY A 357 -17.85 -12.27 32.31
C GLY A 357 -16.48 -11.62 32.09
N THR A 358 -16.06 -10.82 33.06
CA THR A 358 -14.83 -10.05 33.01
C THR A 358 -13.61 -10.95 32.86
N PRO A 359 -12.76 -10.78 31.81
CA PRO A 359 -11.56 -11.58 31.64
C PRO A 359 -10.52 -11.36 32.74
N PRO A 360 -9.62 -12.32 33.00
CA PRO A 360 -8.54 -12.19 33.98
C PRO A 360 -7.65 -10.98 33.68
N GLN A 361 -7.48 -10.07 34.64
CA GLN A 361 -6.72 -8.83 34.48
C GLN A 361 -5.23 -9.05 34.08
N GLY A 362 -4.64 -10.17 34.54
CA GLY A 362 -3.25 -10.51 34.27
C GLY A 362 -2.98 -11.19 32.91
N ASN A 363 -4.02 -11.44 32.09
CA ASN A 363 -3.86 -12.11 30.80
C ASN A 363 -4.98 -11.78 29.84
N ALA A 364 -4.67 -11.24 28.67
CA ALA A 364 -5.63 -10.75 27.67
C ALA A 364 -6.24 -11.85 26.77
N ASN A 365 -5.80 -13.11 26.85
CA ASN A 365 -6.22 -14.14 25.88
C ASN A 365 -7.75 -14.26 25.78
N PHE A 366 -8.46 -14.29 26.92
CA PHE A 366 -9.92 -14.33 26.91
C PHE A 366 -10.57 -12.99 26.56
N ALA A 367 -9.90 -11.87 26.78
CA ALA A 367 -10.38 -10.56 26.32
C ALA A 367 -10.39 -10.48 24.79
N TRP A 368 -9.36 -10.98 24.13
CA TRP A 368 -9.32 -11.10 22.67
C TRP A 368 -10.44 -11.98 22.12
N LEU A 369 -10.66 -13.17 22.72
CA LEU A 369 -11.75 -14.05 22.32
C LEU A 369 -13.12 -13.39 22.47
N GLN A 370 -13.40 -12.74 23.60
CA GLN A 370 -14.67 -12.07 23.83
C GLN A 370 -14.84 -10.84 22.93
N HIS A 371 -13.79 -10.08 22.68
CA HIS A 371 -13.83 -8.98 21.72
C HIS A 371 -14.19 -9.47 20.30
N MET A 372 -13.55 -10.52 19.83
CA MET A 372 -13.85 -11.10 18.51
C MET A 372 -15.30 -11.64 18.44
N LEU A 373 -15.78 -12.33 19.48
CA LEU A 373 -17.15 -12.81 19.56
C LEU A 373 -18.16 -11.67 19.59
N TYR A 374 -17.87 -10.59 20.30
CA TYR A 374 -18.73 -9.41 20.34
C TYR A 374 -18.90 -8.77 18.97
N HIS A 375 -17.84 -8.75 18.17
CA HIS A 375 -17.87 -8.20 16.81
C HIS A 375 -18.34 -9.19 15.74
N LEU A 376 -18.60 -10.44 16.10
CA LEU A 376 -19.08 -11.43 15.15
C LEU A 376 -20.57 -11.23 14.87
N ALA A 377 -20.95 -11.26 13.59
CA ALA A 377 -22.36 -11.27 13.20
C ALA A 377 -23.03 -12.59 13.61
N PRO A 378 -24.37 -12.63 13.81
CA PRO A 378 -25.07 -13.86 14.24
C PRO A 378 -24.83 -15.08 13.34
N THR A 379 -24.58 -14.86 12.07
CA THR A 379 -24.28 -15.91 11.06
C THR A 379 -22.81 -15.90 10.61
N GLY A 380 -21.98 -15.14 11.31
CA GLY A 380 -20.57 -14.98 10.99
C GLY A 380 -19.72 -16.18 11.41
N SER A 381 -18.50 -16.23 10.91
CA SER A 381 -17.46 -17.21 11.24
C SER A 381 -16.18 -16.53 11.75
N MET A 382 -15.48 -17.15 12.71
CA MET A 382 -14.21 -16.65 13.21
C MET A 382 -13.19 -17.78 13.43
#